data_ee7af6400232c696b7388739ea4827ee
#
_entry.id   ee7af6400232c696b7388739ea4827ee
#
_cell.length_a   1.000
_cell.length_b   1.000
_cell.length_c   1.000
_cell.angle_alpha   90.00
_cell.angle_beta   90.00
_cell.angle_gamma   90.00
#
_symmetry.space_group_name_H-M   'P 1'
#
loop_
_entity.id
_entity.type
_entity.pdbx_description
1 polymer ?
#
loop_
_entity_poly.entity_id
_entity_poly.type
_entity_poly.pdbx_seq_one_letter_code
_entity_poly.pdbx_strand_id
1 'polypeptide(L)'
;SGYKMPIYNDNRLFLGNAGHRALITQGFQDLLKKCAAKIEVIAGTATAGIPHATTLADHLQLPLIYVRSATKTHGMGNQVEGLLYKNQQVIVIEDLISTGGSAANAVTAIREAGGIVNHCFSIFSYGLAEATDKFKSISCEIHSILDFSELLKVALSTQNLSTNEIETLRSWQKAPFKWAENNGF
;
A
#
# COMPACT_ATOMS: atom_id res chain seq x y z
N SER A 1 13.19 6.67 2.82
CA SER A 1 12.83 8.08 2.49
C SER A 1 13.88 9.08 2.99
N GLY A 2 14.74 8.70 3.92
CA GLY A 2 15.73 9.60 4.53
C GLY A 2 15.18 10.59 5.57
N TYR A 3 13.88 10.63 5.77
CA TYR A 3 13.25 11.50 6.76
C TYR A 3 13.19 10.82 8.13
N LYS A 4 13.50 11.57 9.19
CA LYS A 4 13.32 11.11 10.56
C LYS A 4 11.83 11.14 10.93
N MET A 5 11.36 10.05 11.52
CA MET A 5 9.95 9.83 11.85
C MET A 5 9.84 9.38 13.31
N PRO A 6 8.81 9.83 14.04
CA PRO A 6 8.58 9.40 15.43
C PRO A 6 7.92 8.01 15.51
N ILE A 7 7.61 7.38 14.38
CA ILE A 7 6.97 6.08 14.30
C ILE A 7 7.58 5.24 13.18
N TYR A 8 7.71 3.95 13.42
CA TYR A 8 8.07 2.95 12.43
C TYR A 8 7.01 1.85 12.43
N ASN A 9 6.41 1.60 11.25
CA ASN A 9 5.45 0.51 11.05
C ASN A 9 6.09 -0.59 10.19
N ASP A 10 6.03 -1.83 10.66
CA ASP A 10 6.54 -3.01 9.95
C ASP A 10 5.44 -4.06 9.75
N ASN A 11 4.70 -3.92 8.65
CA ASN A 11 3.64 -4.86 8.28
C ASN A 11 4.16 -6.26 7.92
N ARG A 12 5.46 -6.42 7.66
CA ARG A 12 6.09 -7.72 7.35
C ARG A 12 5.99 -8.69 8.51
N LEU A 13 5.87 -8.20 9.75
CA LEU A 13 5.68 -9.04 10.93
C LEU A 13 4.38 -9.84 10.87
N PHE A 14 3.36 -9.37 10.16
CA PHE A 14 2.10 -10.12 9.97
C PHE A 14 2.28 -11.40 9.17
N LEU A 15 3.35 -11.51 8.38
CA LEU A 15 3.64 -12.72 7.59
C LEU A 15 3.90 -13.95 8.47
N GLY A 16 4.44 -13.75 9.68
CA GLY A 16 4.75 -14.81 10.62
C GLY A 16 3.54 -15.53 11.23
N ASN A 17 2.33 -14.98 11.09
CA ASN A 17 1.12 -15.53 11.71
C ASN A 17 0.01 -15.77 10.67
N ALA A 18 -0.46 -17.02 10.58
CA ALA A 18 -1.51 -17.41 9.62
C ALA A 18 -2.83 -16.67 9.86
N GLY A 19 -3.23 -16.45 11.11
CA GLY A 19 -4.44 -15.70 11.46
C GLY A 19 -4.35 -14.24 11.03
N HIS A 20 -3.20 -13.59 11.21
CA HIS A 20 -3.00 -12.21 10.73
C HIS A 20 -3.09 -12.14 9.19
N ARG A 21 -2.48 -13.09 8.47
CA ARG A 21 -2.60 -13.13 7.01
C ARG A 21 -4.04 -13.31 6.55
N ALA A 22 -4.81 -14.17 7.25
CA ALA A 22 -6.23 -14.38 6.95
C ALA A 22 -7.06 -13.11 7.17
N LEU A 23 -6.83 -12.36 8.26
CA LEU A 23 -7.49 -11.08 8.54
C LEU A 23 -7.17 -10.03 7.47
N ILE A 24 -5.91 -9.94 7.03
CA ILE A 24 -5.50 -9.03 5.96
C ILE A 24 -6.20 -9.39 4.64
N THR A 25 -6.25 -10.69 4.30
CA THR A 25 -6.95 -11.16 3.11
C THR A 25 -8.43 -10.81 3.17
N GLN A 26 -9.09 -11.01 4.32
CA GLN A 26 -10.48 -10.61 4.54
C GLN A 26 -10.66 -9.10 4.38
N GLY A 27 -9.75 -8.28 4.94
CA GLY A 27 -9.79 -6.82 4.80
C GLY A 27 -9.72 -6.37 3.35
N PHE A 28 -8.84 -6.98 2.53
CA PHE A 28 -8.79 -6.70 1.10
C PHE A 28 -10.07 -7.12 0.36
N GLN A 29 -10.67 -8.25 0.71
CA GLN A 29 -11.96 -8.66 0.14
C GLN A 29 -13.07 -7.66 0.46
N ASP A 30 -13.08 -7.13 1.68
CA ASP A 30 -14.08 -6.14 2.09
C ASP A 30 -13.89 -4.81 1.35
N LEU A 31 -12.64 -4.41 1.08
CA LEU A 31 -12.35 -3.28 0.20
C LEU A 31 -12.83 -3.54 -1.23
N LEU A 32 -12.59 -4.73 -1.78
CA LEU A 32 -13.07 -5.11 -3.11
C LEU A 32 -14.59 -5.01 -3.25
N LYS A 33 -15.33 -5.51 -2.26
CA LYS A 33 -16.80 -5.41 -2.23
C LYS A 33 -17.26 -3.96 -2.20
N LYS A 34 -16.60 -3.10 -1.41
CA LYS A 34 -16.94 -1.66 -1.31
C LYS A 34 -16.72 -0.92 -2.62
N CYS A 35 -15.65 -1.22 -3.35
CA CYS A 35 -15.33 -0.56 -4.60
C CYS A 35 -16.18 -1.06 -5.78
N ALA A 36 -16.94 -2.16 -5.62
CA ALA A 36 -17.68 -2.84 -6.68
C ALA A 36 -16.85 -3.07 -7.96
N ALA A 37 -15.54 -3.20 -7.81
CA ALA A 37 -14.61 -3.27 -8.93
C ALA A 37 -14.62 -4.66 -9.55
N LYS A 38 -14.78 -4.72 -10.87
CA LYS A 38 -14.52 -5.95 -11.64
C LYS A 38 -13.00 -6.11 -11.73
N ILE A 39 -12.47 -7.21 -11.21
CA ILE A 39 -11.04 -7.50 -11.17
C ILE A 39 -10.78 -8.80 -11.89
N GLU A 40 -9.70 -8.82 -12.67
CA GLU A 40 -9.28 -9.96 -13.47
C GLU A 40 -7.87 -10.42 -13.09
N VAL A 41 -7.06 -9.55 -12.49
CA VAL A 41 -5.67 -9.84 -12.10
C VAL A 41 -5.33 -9.12 -10.80
N ILE A 42 -4.63 -9.79 -9.91
CA ILE A 42 -4.02 -9.19 -8.71
C ILE A 42 -2.56 -8.88 -9.00
N ALA A 43 -2.11 -7.68 -8.61
CA ALA A 43 -0.73 -7.25 -8.76
C ALA A 43 -0.10 -6.93 -7.41
N GLY A 44 0.99 -7.60 -7.03
CA GLY A 44 1.75 -7.26 -5.82
C GLY A 44 2.90 -6.30 -6.11
N THR A 45 3.11 -5.29 -5.28
CA THR A 45 4.32 -4.46 -5.33
C THR A 45 5.49 -5.20 -4.69
N ALA A 46 6.62 -5.26 -5.37
CA ALA A 46 7.82 -5.85 -4.79
C ALA A 46 8.43 -4.89 -3.74
N THR A 47 8.75 -5.39 -2.55
CA THR A 47 8.76 -6.81 -2.17
C THR A 47 7.60 -7.17 -1.25
N ALA A 48 7.18 -6.29 -0.35
CA ALA A 48 6.31 -6.61 0.77
C ALA A 48 4.82 -6.76 0.38
N GLY A 49 4.40 -6.21 -0.77
CA GLY A 49 3.05 -6.43 -1.31
C GLY A 49 2.84 -7.82 -1.91
N ILE A 50 3.91 -8.48 -2.38
CA ILE A 50 3.80 -9.79 -3.06
C ILE A 50 3.14 -10.87 -2.20
N PRO A 51 3.55 -11.13 -0.95
CA PRO A 51 2.96 -12.20 -0.14
C PRO A 51 1.46 -12.02 0.07
N HIS A 52 1.01 -10.79 0.30
CA HIS A 52 -0.40 -10.47 0.51
C HIS A 52 -1.21 -10.57 -0.79
N ALA A 53 -0.63 -10.11 -1.91
CA ALA A 53 -1.22 -10.27 -3.24
C ALA A 53 -1.38 -11.75 -3.60
N THR A 54 -0.37 -12.60 -3.30
CA THR A 54 -0.42 -14.05 -3.54
C THR A 54 -1.57 -14.69 -2.75
N THR A 55 -1.66 -14.40 -1.44
CA THR A 55 -2.73 -14.96 -0.61
C THR A 55 -4.12 -14.53 -1.09
N LEU A 56 -4.27 -13.26 -1.49
CA LEU A 56 -5.52 -12.75 -2.03
C LEU A 56 -5.88 -13.39 -3.38
N ALA A 57 -4.91 -13.51 -4.28
CA ALA A 57 -5.09 -14.12 -5.60
C ALA A 57 -5.50 -15.60 -5.48
N ASP A 58 -4.85 -16.38 -4.61
CA ASP A 58 -5.20 -17.75 -4.31
C ASP A 58 -6.61 -17.87 -3.77
N HIS A 59 -6.98 -16.98 -2.84
CA HIS A 59 -8.32 -17.01 -2.25
C HIS A 59 -9.42 -16.66 -3.27
N LEU A 60 -9.15 -15.75 -4.20
CA LEU A 60 -10.09 -15.35 -5.24
C LEU A 60 -10.01 -16.19 -6.52
N GLN A 61 -9.04 -17.12 -6.60
CA GLN A 61 -8.74 -17.93 -7.79
C GLN A 61 -8.50 -17.04 -9.04
N LEU A 62 -7.73 -15.94 -8.83
CA LEU A 62 -7.38 -14.98 -9.88
C LEU A 62 -5.89 -15.07 -10.24
N PRO A 63 -5.50 -14.73 -11.48
CA PRO A 63 -4.12 -14.56 -11.89
C PRO A 63 -3.38 -13.56 -11.00
N LEU A 64 -2.09 -13.84 -10.80
CA LEU A 64 -1.16 -12.99 -10.05
C LEU A 64 -0.03 -12.50 -10.96
N ILE A 65 0.27 -11.22 -10.85
CA ILE A 65 1.49 -10.58 -11.35
C ILE A 65 2.17 -9.84 -10.21
N TYR A 66 3.43 -9.46 -10.38
CA TYR A 66 4.05 -8.53 -9.44
C TYR A 66 4.89 -7.48 -10.17
N VAL A 67 5.06 -6.33 -9.53
CA VAL A 67 5.78 -5.19 -10.10
C VAL A 67 7.05 -4.95 -9.30
N ARG A 68 8.18 -4.95 -10.00
CA ARG A 68 9.51 -4.71 -9.41
C ARG A 68 9.69 -3.22 -9.13
N SER A 69 10.51 -2.91 -8.12
CA SER A 69 10.84 -1.52 -7.77
C SER A 69 11.67 -0.80 -8.84
N ALA A 70 12.40 -1.56 -9.67
CA ALA A 70 13.19 -1.03 -10.78
C ALA A 70 13.11 -1.96 -12.00
N THR A 71 13.32 -1.39 -13.19
CA THR A 71 13.46 -2.15 -14.43
C THR A 71 14.69 -3.07 -14.38
N LYS A 72 14.66 -4.18 -15.11
CA LYS A 72 15.85 -5.06 -15.28
C LYS A 72 16.91 -4.30 -16.08
N THR A 73 18.15 -4.33 -15.60
CA THR A 73 19.32 -3.85 -16.36
C THR A 73 19.68 -4.77 -17.51
N HIS A 74 19.19 -6.03 -17.49
CA HIS A 74 19.42 -7.04 -18.52
C HIS A 74 18.10 -7.74 -18.88
N GLY A 75 17.88 -8.06 -20.16
CA GLY A 75 16.69 -8.71 -20.68
C GLY A 75 15.69 -7.72 -21.30
N MET A 76 14.41 -8.09 -21.42
CA MET A 76 13.37 -7.29 -22.09
C MET A 76 12.94 -6.02 -21.35
N GLY A 77 13.64 -5.62 -20.28
CA GLY A 77 13.36 -4.37 -19.56
C GLY A 77 12.02 -4.32 -18.80
N ASN A 78 11.26 -5.42 -18.76
CA ASN A 78 9.94 -5.43 -18.15
C ASN A 78 10.01 -5.26 -16.63
N GLN A 79 9.24 -4.33 -16.11
CA GLN A 79 9.06 -4.13 -14.68
C GLN A 79 7.95 -5.02 -14.11
N VAL A 80 6.99 -5.42 -14.94
CA VAL A 80 5.90 -6.33 -14.61
C VAL A 80 6.34 -7.76 -14.86
N GLU A 81 6.19 -8.64 -13.88
CA GLU A 81 6.50 -10.06 -13.94
C GLU A 81 5.21 -10.88 -13.80
N GLY A 82 5.07 -11.91 -14.64
CA GLY A 82 3.88 -12.71 -14.78
C GLY A 82 3.22 -12.48 -16.13
N LEU A 83 1.98 -12.99 -16.27
CA LEU A 83 1.24 -12.89 -17.53
C LEU A 83 0.12 -11.85 -17.39
N LEU A 84 0.20 -10.79 -18.18
CA LEU A 84 -0.80 -9.73 -18.25
C LEU A 84 -1.26 -9.56 -19.70
N TYR A 85 -2.57 -9.63 -19.92
CA TYR A 85 -3.15 -9.36 -21.23
C TYR A 85 -3.68 -7.92 -21.30
N LYS A 86 -3.69 -7.38 -22.51
CA LYS A 86 -4.17 -6.02 -22.76
C LYS A 86 -5.62 -5.83 -22.29
N ASN A 87 -5.88 -4.70 -21.65
CA ASN A 87 -7.17 -4.29 -21.11
C ASN A 87 -7.69 -5.10 -19.90
N GLN A 88 -6.90 -5.99 -19.32
CA GLN A 88 -7.31 -6.64 -18.08
C GLN A 88 -7.41 -5.63 -16.93
N GLN A 89 -8.44 -5.79 -16.10
CA GLN A 89 -8.65 -5.00 -14.90
C GLN A 89 -7.76 -5.52 -13.78
N VAL A 90 -6.83 -4.69 -13.34
CA VAL A 90 -5.81 -5.06 -12.35
C VAL A 90 -6.02 -4.25 -11.08
N ILE A 91 -5.92 -4.91 -9.92
CA ILE A 91 -5.79 -4.22 -8.64
C ILE A 91 -4.36 -4.34 -8.12
N VAL A 92 -3.82 -3.21 -7.63
CA VAL A 92 -2.49 -3.19 -7.03
C VAL A 92 -2.61 -3.39 -5.52
N ILE A 93 -1.82 -4.30 -4.98
CA ILE A 93 -1.70 -4.59 -3.55
C ILE A 93 -0.33 -4.15 -3.04
N GLU A 94 -0.34 -3.27 -2.08
CA GLU A 94 0.84 -2.76 -1.36
C GLU A 94 0.72 -3.12 0.13
N ASP A 95 1.83 -3.18 0.85
CA ASP A 95 1.79 -3.37 2.31
C ASP A 95 1.58 -2.04 3.04
N LEU A 96 2.22 -0.96 2.59
CA LEU A 96 2.21 0.33 3.26
C LEU A 96 2.29 1.50 2.29
N ILE A 97 1.36 2.44 2.40
CA ILE A 97 1.40 3.72 1.68
C ILE A 97 1.88 4.84 2.62
N SER A 98 3.07 5.36 2.32
CA SER A 98 3.61 6.60 2.92
C SER A 98 3.40 7.77 1.95
N THR A 99 4.40 8.11 1.14
CA THR A 99 4.29 9.15 0.08
C THR A 99 3.67 8.63 -1.21
N GLY A 100 3.39 7.34 -1.30
CA GLY A 100 2.74 6.69 -2.44
C GLY A 100 3.61 6.50 -3.68
N GLY A 101 4.90 6.83 -3.63
CA GLY A 101 5.78 6.79 -4.81
C GLY A 101 5.91 5.40 -5.42
N SER A 102 6.22 4.39 -4.59
CA SER A 102 6.38 2.99 -5.04
C SER A 102 5.11 2.46 -5.71
N ALA A 103 3.98 2.59 -5.03
CA ALA A 103 2.70 2.09 -5.52
C ALA A 103 2.22 2.83 -6.78
N ALA A 104 2.41 4.16 -6.86
CA ALA A 104 2.09 4.93 -8.07
C ALA A 104 2.94 4.51 -9.27
N ASN A 105 4.24 4.25 -9.07
CA ASN A 105 5.11 3.70 -10.12
C ASN A 105 4.65 2.32 -10.59
N ALA A 106 4.18 1.48 -9.66
CA ALA A 106 3.62 0.17 -10.03
C ALA A 106 2.35 0.30 -10.87
N VAL A 107 1.44 1.23 -10.52
CA VAL A 107 0.25 1.54 -11.33
C VAL A 107 0.65 1.95 -12.75
N THR A 108 1.63 2.85 -12.88
CA THR A 108 2.13 3.32 -14.18
C THR A 108 2.71 2.18 -15.00
N ALA A 109 3.58 1.35 -14.40
CA ALA A 109 4.20 0.22 -15.09
C ALA A 109 3.18 -0.81 -15.61
N ILE A 110 2.10 -1.08 -14.84
CA ILE A 110 1.04 -1.99 -15.28
C ILE A 110 0.26 -1.39 -16.44
N ARG A 111 -0.03 -0.08 -16.40
CA ARG A 111 -0.73 0.62 -17.50
C ARG A 111 0.12 0.65 -18.77
N GLU A 112 1.42 0.88 -18.66
CA GLU A 112 2.38 0.79 -19.79
C GLU A 112 2.44 -0.62 -20.38
N ALA A 113 2.28 -1.65 -19.55
CA ALA A 113 2.16 -3.04 -19.99
C ALA A 113 0.77 -3.40 -20.57
N GLY A 114 -0.17 -2.45 -20.63
CA GLY A 114 -1.49 -2.59 -21.25
C GLY A 114 -2.62 -2.96 -20.28
N GLY A 115 -2.37 -3.07 -18.99
CA GLY A 115 -3.41 -3.28 -17.97
C GLY A 115 -4.18 -2.01 -17.64
N ILE A 116 -5.34 -2.16 -17.02
CA ILE A 116 -6.18 -1.07 -16.50
C ILE A 116 -6.14 -1.13 -14.99
N VAL A 117 -5.70 -0.04 -14.35
CA VAL A 117 -5.61 0.08 -12.90
C VAL A 117 -6.38 1.31 -12.43
N ASN A 118 -7.46 1.11 -11.69
CA ASN A 118 -8.26 2.17 -11.10
C ASN A 118 -8.13 2.24 -9.59
N HIS A 119 -7.68 1.16 -8.95
CA HIS A 119 -7.59 1.06 -7.49
C HIS A 119 -6.24 0.48 -7.07
N CYS A 120 -5.70 1.01 -5.98
CA CYS A 120 -4.57 0.48 -5.25
C CYS A 120 -4.98 0.26 -3.80
N PHE A 121 -4.79 -0.94 -3.29
CA PHE A 121 -5.11 -1.30 -1.91
C PHE A 121 -3.84 -1.46 -1.09
N SER A 122 -3.90 -1.08 0.19
CA SER A 122 -2.81 -1.32 1.14
C SER A 122 -3.33 -1.85 2.47
N ILE A 123 -2.44 -2.48 3.24
CA ILE A 123 -2.76 -2.85 4.61
C ILE A 123 -2.89 -1.60 5.45
N PHE A 124 -1.94 -0.67 5.29
CA PHE A 124 -1.86 0.54 6.09
C PHE A 124 -1.49 1.77 5.25
N SER A 125 -2.06 2.92 5.63
CA SER A 125 -1.67 4.21 5.08
C SER A 125 -1.43 5.23 6.20
N TYR A 126 -0.36 6.01 6.06
CA TYR A 126 -0.13 7.18 6.93
C TYR A 126 -1.10 8.34 6.63
N GLY A 127 -1.86 8.29 5.53
CA GLY A 127 -2.82 9.33 5.15
C GLY A 127 -2.16 10.67 4.80
N LEU A 128 -0.94 10.65 4.23
CA LEU A 128 -0.24 11.87 3.84
C LEU A 128 -0.89 12.48 2.60
N ALA A 129 -1.04 13.81 2.60
CA ALA A 129 -1.60 14.56 1.47
C ALA A 129 -0.85 14.29 0.16
N GLU A 130 0.46 14.13 0.22
CA GLU A 130 1.33 13.83 -0.92
C GLU A 130 0.94 12.52 -1.63
N ALA A 131 0.59 11.47 -0.88
CA ALA A 131 0.09 10.23 -1.48
C ALA A 131 -1.25 10.47 -2.18
N THR A 132 -2.16 11.17 -1.53
CA THR A 132 -3.49 11.50 -2.08
C THR A 132 -3.37 12.28 -3.39
N ASP A 133 -2.54 13.32 -3.41
CA ASP A 133 -2.34 14.17 -4.59
C ASP A 133 -1.70 13.40 -5.75
N LYS A 134 -0.70 12.57 -5.43
CA LYS A 134 -0.04 11.71 -6.40
C LYS A 134 -1.02 10.74 -7.06
N PHE A 135 -1.85 10.06 -6.29
CA PHE A 135 -2.82 9.11 -6.82
C PHE A 135 -3.95 9.79 -7.58
N LYS A 136 -4.39 10.99 -7.17
CA LYS A 136 -5.30 11.82 -7.96
C LYS A 136 -4.71 12.18 -9.31
N SER A 137 -3.42 12.57 -9.36
CA SER A 137 -2.76 12.96 -10.62
C SER A 137 -2.70 11.84 -11.66
N ILE A 138 -2.70 10.59 -11.22
CA ILE A 138 -2.72 9.40 -12.09
C ILE A 138 -4.12 8.76 -12.20
N SER A 139 -5.18 9.41 -11.71
CA SER A 139 -6.55 8.89 -11.74
C SER A 139 -6.64 7.44 -11.23
N CYS A 140 -6.09 7.20 -10.02
CA CYS A 140 -6.16 5.93 -9.32
C CYS A 140 -6.60 6.18 -7.88
N GLU A 141 -7.55 5.41 -7.38
CA GLU A 141 -8.01 5.51 -6.00
C GLU A 141 -7.18 4.64 -5.06
N ILE A 142 -6.85 5.18 -3.89
CA ILE A 142 -6.18 4.41 -2.84
C ILE A 142 -7.16 4.08 -1.73
N HIS A 143 -7.11 2.84 -1.27
CA HIS A 143 -7.89 2.35 -0.15
C HIS A 143 -6.99 1.54 0.78
N SER A 144 -7.15 1.70 2.07
CA SER A 144 -6.35 0.98 3.05
C SER A 144 -7.27 0.25 4.03
N ILE A 145 -6.84 -0.92 4.51
CA ILE A 145 -7.56 -1.67 5.54
C ILE A 145 -7.58 -0.84 6.82
N LEU A 146 -6.42 -0.26 7.16
CA LEU A 146 -6.23 0.62 8.32
C LEU A 146 -5.53 1.90 7.89
N ASP A 147 -5.89 3.00 8.53
CA ASP A 147 -5.20 4.27 8.40
C ASP A 147 -4.56 4.73 9.72
N PHE A 148 -3.78 5.78 9.62
CA PHE A 148 -3.06 6.35 10.76
C PHE A 148 -3.99 6.87 11.86
N SER A 149 -5.16 7.38 11.48
CA SER A 149 -6.16 7.88 12.43
C SER A 149 -6.74 6.76 13.29
N GLU A 150 -7.07 5.63 12.67
CA GLU A 150 -7.55 4.44 13.38
C GLU A 150 -6.46 3.85 14.28
N LEU A 151 -5.20 3.78 13.80
CA LEU A 151 -4.07 3.35 14.63
C LEU A 151 -3.96 4.19 15.90
N LEU A 152 -4.02 5.52 15.79
CA LEU A 152 -3.92 6.42 16.95
C LEU A 152 -5.09 6.27 17.92
N LYS A 153 -6.31 6.07 17.42
CA LYS A 153 -7.48 5.80 18.27
C LYS A 153 -7.32 4.54 19.09
N VAL A 154 -6.91 3.44 18.43
CA VAL A 154 -6.68 2.16 19.11
C VAL A 154 -5.56 2.27 20.12
N ALA A 155 -4.41 2.86 19.74
CA ALA A 155 -3.26 3.01 20.62
C ALA A 155 -3.59 3.81 21.88
N LEU A 156 -4.43 4.86 21.77
CA LEU A 156 -4.91 5.63 22.92
C LEU A 156 -5.87 4.80 23.80
N SER A 157 -6.83 4.12 23.19
CA SER A 157 -7.84 3.34 23.93
C SER A 157 -7.25 2.14 24.67
N THR A 158 -6.18 1.56 24.14
CA THR A 158 -5.43 0.44 24.74
C THR A 158 -4.28 0.90 25.65
N GLN A 159 -4.12 2.21 25.85
CA GLN A 159 -3.05 2.81 26.66
C GLN A 159 -1.62 2.43 26.20
N ASN A 160 -1.46 2.05 24.93
CA ASN A 160 -0.16 1.76 24.35
C ASN A 160 0.65 3.03 24.05
N LEU A 161 -0.04 4.18 23.91
CA LEU A 161 0.56 5.50 23.74
C LEU A 161 -0.13 6.50 24.68
N SER A 162 0.66 7.40 25.25
CA SER A 162 0.19 8.54 26.03
C SER A 162 -0.43 9.63 25.14
N THR A 163 -1.18 10.54 25.73
CA THR A 163 -1.73 11.70 25.03
C THR A 163 -0.66 12.54 24.35
N ASN A 164 0.49 12.76 25.01
CA ASN A 164 1.61 13.53 24.44
C ASN A 164 2.24 12.86 23.21
N GLU A 165 2.37 11.53 23.24
CA GLU A 165 2.87 10.77 22.09
C GLU A 165 1.90 10.83 20.92
N ILE A 166 0.59 10.75 21.19
CA ILE A 166 -0.44 10.93 20.17
C ILE A 166 -0.38 12.33 19.54
N GLU A 167 -0.19 13.38 20.33
CA GLU A 167 -0.04 14.77 19.83
C GLU A 167 1.21 14.92 18.96
N THR A 168 2.32 14.33 19.39
CA THR A 168 3.57 14.28 18.62
C THR A 168 3.36 13.62 17.26
N LEU A 169 2.68 12.47 17.23
CA LEU A 169 2.38 11.73 16.02
C LEU A 169 1.43 12.49 15.07
N ARG A 170 0.42 13.16 15.61
CA ARG A 170 -0.47 14.04 14.83
C ARG A 170 0.25 15.25 14.26
N SER A 171 1.16 15.84 15.02
CA SER A 171 2.02 16.95 14.57
C SER A 171 2.91 16.50 13.41
N TRP A 172 3.53 15.32 13.54
CA TRP A 172 4.31 14.72 12.45
C TRP A 172 3.49 14.50 11.18
N GLN A 173 2.31 13.90 11.28
CA GLN A 173 1.46 13.63 10.12
C GLN A 173 1.11 14.90 9.31
N LYS A 174 0.94 16.05 9.99
CA LYS A 174 0.62 17.33 9.34
C LYS A 174 1.81 17.92 8.55
N ALA A 175 3.04 17.66 9.00
CA ALA A 175 4.24 18.22 8.39
C ALA A 175 5.41 17.20 8.39
N PRO A 176 5.26 16.02 7.77
CA PRO A 176 6.17 14.90 7.94
C PRO A 176 7.60 15.19 7.48
N PHE A 177 7.77 16.05 6.48
CA PHE A 177 9.09 16.38 5.89
C PHE A 177 9.83 17.46 6.64
N LYS A 178 9.14 18.28 7.42
CA LYS A 178 9.71 19.36 8.24
C LYS A 178 9.74 19.03 9.73
N TRP A 179 9.14 17.90 10.12
CA TRP A 179 8.97 17.57 11.53
C TRP A 179 10.30 17.42 12.26
N ALA A 180 11.31 16.81 11.65
CA ALA A 180 12.63 16.64 12.24
C ALA A 180 13.30 18.00 12.52
N GLU A 181 13.33 18.89 11.53
CA GLU A 181 13.88 20.24 11.67
C GLU A 181 13.15 21.04 12.77
N ASN A 182 11.81 20.97 12.78
CA ASN A 182 10.97 21.66 13.74
C ASN A 182 11.13 21.15 15.19
N ASN A 183 11.68 19.94 15.37
CA ASN A 183 11.88 19.29 16.67
C ASN A 183 13.38 19.11 17.02
N GLY A 184 14.29 19.76 16.29
CA GLY A 184 15.72 19.78 16.61
C GLY A 184 16.49 18.51 16.35
N PHE A 185 16.06 17.70 15.37
CA PHE A 185 16.70 16.43 14.95
C PHE A 185 17.51 16.58 13.66
#